data_3122ef2e9a0d07246a5f90af18dbe269
#
_entry.id   3122ef2e9a0d07246a5f90af18dbe269
#
_cell.length_a   1.000
_cell.length_b   1.000
_cell.length_c   1.000
_cell.angle_alpha   90.00
_cell.angle_beta   90.00
_cell.angle_gamma   90.00
#
_symmetry.space_group_name_H-M   'P 1'
#
loop_
_entity.id
_entity.type
_entity.pdbx_description
1 polymer ?
#
loop_
_entity_poly.entity_id
_entity_poly.type
_entity_poly.pdbx_seq_one_letter_code
_entity_poly.pdbx_strand_id
1 'polypeptide(L)'
;MATIDDVAKAAGVSTSTVSYVLSGKRPISAPTRARVERAIDKLGYRPHAGARALASSRTNVIALMAPLRVGVSVPVIMQFVAGVVTRARDFNHDVLLLTQDDVSGLDRVTGGSMVDALVMMDIEADDPRVPVAAAAKQPTVLIGLPQDPEGLSCVDLDFDAAGRLAVRHLVKAGHTDIALIGSPPEVLRRHTAFAERLMRGLRDQAKISGVTVKVEACDSTPTGASEAVDTLLATAPETTGIIVHNEGALPHVLARLAERGAVVGTDMSVVAVCPTDVALSQRIPMTSIDLPAEDIGKVAVDMVMARLESEQPSETRLLAPVLTERESSADGPAGPLD
;
A
#
# COMPACT_ATOMS: atom_id res chain seq x y z
N MET A 1 -38.31 -11.12 -13.61
CA MET A 1 -36.99 -11.75 -13.39
C MET A 1 -37.26 -13.13 -12.80
N ALA A 2 -36.65 -14.21 -13.34
CA ALA A 2 -36.88 -15.55 -12.83
C ALA A 2 -36.39 -15.66 -11.37
N THR A 3 -37.10 -16.41 -10.55
CA THR A 3 -36.80 -16.65 -9.15
C THR A 3 -36.27 -18.06 -8.90
N ILE A 4 -35.73 -18.34 -7.71
CA ILE A 4 -35.31 -19.71 -7.33
C ILE A 4 -36.50 -20.67 -7.34
N ASP A 5 -37.71 -20.19 -7.04
CA ASP A 5 -38.96 -20.96 -7.09
C ASP A 5 -39.35 -21.38 -8.51
N ASP A 6 -39.12 -20.49 -9.47
CA ASP A 6 -39.38 -20.81 -10.90
C ASP A 6 -38.40 -21.88 -11.39
N VAL A 7 -37.13 -21.82 -11.00
CA VAL A 7 -36.16 -22.85 -11.30
C VAL A 7 -36.52 -24.20 -10.65
N ALA A 8 -36.94 -24.17 -9.39
CA ALA A 8 -37.36 -25.36 -8.67
C ALA A 8 -38.54 -26.04 -9.34
N LYS A 9 -39.57 -25.26 -9.72
CA LYS A 9 -40.74 -25.75 -10.47
C LYS A 9 -40.34 -26.34 -11.83
N ALA A 10 -39.50 -25.62 -12.59
CA ALA A 10 -39.06 -26.07 -13.93
C ALA A 10 -38.17 -27.32 -13.86
N ALA A 11 -37.38 -27.49 -12.84
CA ALA A 11 -36.52 -28.67 -12.61
C ALA A 11 -37.22 -29.83 -11.91
N GLY A 12 -38.45 -29.64 -11.36
CA GLY A 12 -39.21 -30.64 -10.62
C GLY A 12 -38.49 -31.04 -9.29
N VAL A 13 -37.95 -30.04 -8.58
CA VAL A 13 -37.26 -30.23 -7.30
C VAL A 13 -37.66 -29.16 -6.28
N SER A 14 -37.26 -29.32 -5.05
CA SER A 14 -37.45 -28.25 -4.03
C SER A 14 -36.47 -27.08 -4.24
N THR A 15 -36.81 -25.91 -3.72
CA THR A 15 -35.95 -24.73 -3.70
C THR A 15 -34.63 -25.03 -2.94
N SER A 16 -34.69 -25.82 -1.87
CA SER A 16 -33.51 -26.30 -1.15
C SER A 16 -32.57 -27.13 -2.03
N THR A 17 -33.12 -27.98 -2.92
CA THR A 17 -32.31 -28.76 -3.87
C THR A 17 -31.62 -27.85 -4.89
N VAL A 18 -32.33 -26.83 -5.41
CA VAL A 18 -31.71 -25.80 -6.29
C VAL A 18 -30.58 -25.08 -5.53
N SER A 19 -30.82 -24.66 -4.29
CA SER A 19 -29.81 -24.01 -3.44
C SER A 19 -28.58 -24.89 -3.23
N TYR A 20 -28.76 -26.21 -3.00
CA TYR A 20 -27.64 -27.16 -2.84
C TYR A 20 -26.89 -27.37 -4.15
N VAL A 21 -27.53 -27.37 -5.30
CA VAL A 21 -26.85 -27.45 -6.62
C VAL A 21 -25.99 -26.22 -6.82
N LEU A 22 -26.52 -25.02 -6.50
CA LEU A 22 -25.80 -23.74 -6.65
C LEU A 22 -24.63 -23.60 -5.65
N SER A 23 -24.82 -24.05 -4.40
CA SER A 23 -23.81 -23.88 -3.34
C SER A 23 -22.80 -25.01 -3.23
N GLY A 24 -23.06 -26.17 -3.80
CA GLY A 24 -22.21 -27.34 -3.66
C GLY A 24 -22.17 -27.95 -2.25
N LYS A 25 -22.91 -27.42 -1.27
CA LYS A 25 -22.86 -27.82 0.14
C LYS A 25 -23.29 -29.26 0.43
N ARG A 26 -24.04 -29.88 -0.49
CA ARG A 26 -24.45 -31.30 -0.37
C ARG A 26 -24.24 -32.02 -1.70
N PRO A 27 -23.84 -33.31 -1.65
CA PRO A 27 -23.80 -34.12 -2.85
C PRO A 27 -25.20 -34.28 -3.42
N ILE A 28 -25.38 -33.87 -4.67
CA ILE A 28 -26.61 -34.01 -5.44
C ILE A 28 -26.32 -34.96 -6.60
N SER A 29 -27.24 -35.90 -6.89
CA SER A 29 -27.06 -36.84 -7.98
C SER A 29 -26.86 -36.15 -9.31
N ALA A 30 -26.00 -36.69 -10.17
CA ALA A 30 -25.71 -36.09 -11.48
C ALA A 30 -26.97 -35.83 -12.33
N PRO A 31 -27.98 -36.72 -12.39
CA PRO A 31 -29.21 -36.45 -13.11
C PRO A 31 -30.03 -35.27 -12.57
N THR A 32 -30.05 -35.11 -11.23
CA THR A 32 -30.75 -33.98 -10.58
C THR A 32 -30.03 -32.68 -10.83
N ARG A 33 -28.70 -32.66 -10.70
CA ARG A 33 -27.85 -31.52 -11.01
C ARG A 33 -28.09 -31.04 -12.45
N ALA A 34 -28.01 -31.94 -13.42
CA ALA A 34 -28.22 -31.62 -14.84
C ALA A 34 -29.64 -31.06 -15.17
N ARG A 35 -30.69 -31.49 -14.42
CA ARG A 35 -32.02 -30.92 -14.56
C ARG A 35 -32.10 -29.47 -14.06
N VAL A 36 -31.47 -29.21 -12.90
CA VAL A 36 -31.44 -27.87 -12.30
C VAL A 36 -30.68 -26.93 -13.21
N GLU A 37 -29.46 -27.31 -13.65
CA GLU A 37 -28.62 -26.51 -14.54
C GLU A 37 -29.35 -26.15 -15.84
N ARG A 38 -30.01 -27.11 -16.50
CA ARG A 38 -30.84 -26.83 -17.68
C ARG A 38 -31.99 -25.88 -17.40
N ALA A 39 -32.62 -25.96 -16.23
CA ALA A 39 -33.71 -25.04 -15.88
C ALA A 39 -33.15 -23.62 -15.61
N ILE A 40 -31.97 -23.48 -14.99
CA ILE A 40 -31.29 -22.21 -14.81
C ILE A 40 -31.00 -21.54 -16.15
N ASP A 41 -30.41 -22.31 -17.09
CA ASP A 41 -30.05 -21.80 -18.42
C ASP A 41 -31.31 -21.39 -19.21
N LYS A 42 -32.35 -22.22 -19.21
CA LYS A 42 -33.62 -21.96 -19.92
C LYS A 42 -34.34 -20.71 -19.41
N LEU A 43 -34.29 -20.46 -18.10
CA LEU A 43 -34.98 -19.33 -17.47
C LEU A 43 -34.10 -18.08 -17.37
N GLY A 44 -32.83 -18.17 -17.75
CA GLY A 44 -31.85 -17.09 -17.55
C GLY A 44 -31.71 -16.68 -16.07
N TYR A 45 -31.93 -17.63 -15.15
CA TYR A 45 -31.89 -17.35 -13.73
C TYR A 45 -30.46 -17.08 -13.29
N ARG A 46 -30.26 -15.92 -12.70
CA ARG A 46 -29.00 -15.58 -11.99
C ARG A 46 -29.32 -15.38 -10.53
N PRO A 47 -28.70 -16.19 -9.63
CA PRO A 47 -28.87 -16.00 -8.20
C PRO A 47 -28.47 -14.56 -7.80
N HIS A 48 -29.29 -13.87 -7.04
CA HIS A 48 -28.90 -12.60 -6.44
C HIS A 48 -27.64 -12.81 -5.59
N ALA A 49 -26.68 -11.89 -5.68
CA ALA A 49 -25.44 -11.95 -4.93
C ALA A 49 -25.68 -12.15 -3.42
N GLY A 50 -26.66 -11.42 -2.85
CA GLY A 50 -27.05 -11.56 -1.45
C GLY A 50 -27.62 -12.94 -1.10
N ALA A 51 -28.42 -13.56 -2.00
CA ALA A 51 -28.94 -14.91 -1.75
C ALA A 51 -27.83 -15.98 -1.83
N ARG A 52 -26.83 -15.77 -2.66
CA ARG A 52 -25.63 -16.61 -2.76
C ARG A 52 -24.78 -16.47 -1.51
N ALA A 53 -24.51 -15.24 -1.06
CA ALA A 53 -23.76 -14.95 0.17
C ALA A 53 -24.43 -15.58 1.40
N LEU A 54 -25.76 -15.48 1.53
CA LEU A 54 -26.51 -16.14 2.60
C LEU A 54 -26.37 -17.67 2.56
N ALA A 55 -26.41 -18.25 1.35
CA ALA A 55 -26.34 -19.72 1.18
C ALA A 55 -24.92 -20.25 1.40
N SER A 56 -23.88 -19.53 0.97
CA SER A 56 -22.46 -19.93 1.07
C SER A 56 -21.79 -19.45 2.34
N SER A 57 -22.33 -18.44 3.02
CA SER A 57 -21.67 -17.66 4.10
C SER A 57 -20.41 -16.95 3.59
N ARG A 58 -20.30 -16.72 2.28
CA ARG A 58 -19.19 -16.02 1.62
C ARG A 58 -19.73 -15.07 0.57
N THR A 59 -19.15 -13.89 0.51
CA THR A 59 -19.48 -12.85 -0.49
C THR A 59 -18.57 -12.93 -1.71
N ASN A 60 -17.38 -13.50 -1.56
CA ASN A 60 -16.25 -13.46 -2.48
C ASN A 60 -15.83 -12.01 -2.77
N VAL A 61 -15.86 -11.16 -1.75
CA VAL A 61 -15.44 -9.76 -1.85
C VAL A 61 -14.44 -9.46 -0.73
N ILE A 62 -13.31 -8.86 -1.08
CA ILE A 62 -12.34 -8.27 -0.17
C ILE A 62 -12.59 -6.76 -0.15
N ALA A 63 -12.74 -6.15 1.02
CA ALA A 63 -12.71 -4.69 1.12
C ALA A 63 -11.27 -4.19 1.10
N LEU A 64 -11.02 -3.16 0.31
CA LEU A 64 -9.76 -2.41 0.32
C LEU A 64 -10.03 -0.99 0.77
N MET A 65 -9.51 -0.63 1.95
CA MET A 65 -9.53 0.74 2.45
C MET A 65 -8.22 1.42 2.05
N ALA A 66 -8.26 2.19 0.98
CA ALA A 66 -7.13 2.93 0.43
C ALA A 66 -7.48 4.43 0.40
N PRO A 67 -7.23 5.17 1.48
CA PRO A 67 -7.61 6.57 1.59
C PRO A 67 -6.87 7.44 0.57
N LEU A 68 -7.61 8.22 -0.21
CA LEU A 68 -7.06 9.21 -1.14
C LEU A 68 -6.99 10.58 -0.45
N ARG A 69 -6.18 10.68 0.58
CA ARG A 69 -6.01 11.88 1.40
C ARG A 69 -5.05 12.87 0.76
N VAL A 70 -5.11 14.12 1.24
CA VAL A 70 -4.13 15.15 0.86
C VAL A 70 -2.73 14.69 1.27
N GLY A 71 -1.77 14.87 0.39
CA GLY A 71 -0.37 14.53 0.65
C GLY A 71 0.04 13.09 0.30
N VAL A 72 -0.88 12.25 -0.19
CA VAL A 72 -0.53 10.92 -0.69
C VAL A 72 -0.37 10.91 -2.21
N SER A 73 0.55 10.08 -2.71
CA SER A 73 0.73 9.87 -4.14
C SER A 73 -0.32 8.89 -4.68
N VAL A 74 -1.35 9.42 -5.33
CA VAL A 74 -2.41 8.58 -5.93
C VAL A 74 -1.85 7.54 -6.91
N PRO A 75 -0.89 7.87 -7.80
CA PRO A 75 -0.27 6.88 -8.68
C PRO A 75 0.37 5.70 -7.92
N VAL A 76 1.06 5.96 -6.81
CA VAL A 76 1.66 4.91 -5.97
C VAL A 76 0.61 4.09 -5.25
N ILE A 77 -0.44 4.72 -4.69
CA ILE A 77 -1.57 4.00 -4.10
C ILE A 77 -2.20 3.05 -5.12
N MET A 78 -2.34 3.49 -6.37
CA MET A 78 -2.93 2.64 -7.42
C MET A 78 -2.06 1.43 -7.80
N GLN A 79 -0.75 1.46 -7.55
CA GLN A 79 0.11 0.26 -7.69
C GLN A 79 -0.21 -0.78 -6.61
N PHE A 80 -0.40 -0.37 -5.36
CA PHE A 80 -0.89 -1.27 -4.31
C PHE A 80 -2.26 -1.85 -4.68
N VAL A 81 -3.19 -1.00 -5.13
CA VAL A 81 -4.53 -1.42 -5.59
C VAL A 81 -4.42 -2.46 -6.72
N ALA A 82 -3.53 -2.24 -7.70
CA ALA A 82 -3.31 -3.18 -8.79
C ALA A 82 -2.83 -4.54 -8.28
N GLY A 83 -1.90 -4.57 -7.33
CA GLY A 83 -1.44 -5.79 -6.67
C GLY A 83 -2.57 -6.54 -5.97
N VAL A 84 -3.36 -5.82 -5.16
CA VAL A 84 -4.51 -6.40 -4.45
C VAL A 84 -5.54 -6.95 -5.43
N VAL A 85 -5.95 -6.17 -6.44
CA VAL A 85 -6.98 -6.57 -7.42
C VAL A 85 -6.52 -7.77 -8.25
N THR A 86 -5.27 -7.75 -8.72
CA THR A 86 -4.72 -8.84 -9.52
C THR A 86 -4.67 -10.13 -8.72
N ARG A 87 -4.21 -10.07 -7.47
CA ARG A 87 -4.08 -11.25 -6.63
C ARG A 87 -5.43 -11.77 -6.11
N ALA A 88 -6.38 -10.88 -5.78
CA ALA A 88 -7.74 -11.28 -5.37
C ALA A 88 -8.46 -12.09 -6.46
N ARG A 89 -8.23 -11.75 -7.75
CA ARG A 89 -8.76 -12.50 -8.89
C ARG A 89 -8.31 -13.96 -8.90
N ASP A 90 -7.07 -14.25 -8.52
CA ASP A 90 -6.55 -15.63 -8.48
C ASP A 90 -7.31 -16.49 -7.46
N PHE A 91 -7.90 -15.86 -6.45
CA PHE A 91 -8.76 -16.48 -5.44
C PHE A 91 -10.26 -16.34 -5.75
N ASN A 92 -10.64 -15.90 -6.94
CA ASN A 92 -12.04 -15.64 -7.33
C ASN A 92 -12.76 -14.66 -6.38
N HIS A 93 -12.05 -13.62 -5.93
CA HIS A 93 -12.62 -12.53 -5.14
C HIS A 93 -12.63 -11.24 -5.94
N ASP A 94 -13.72 -10.48 -5.79
CA ASP A 94 -13.79 -9.08 -6.20
C ASP A 94 -13.25 -8.16 -5.12
N VAL A 95 -12.88 -6.93 -5.50
CA VAL A 95 -12.38 -5.92 -4.56
C VAL A 95 -13.37 -4.77 -4.47
N LEU A 96 -13.83 -4.47 -3.25
CA LEU A 96 -14.63 -3.30 -2.93
C LEU A 96 -13.71 -2.21 -2.38
N LEU A 97 -13.46 -1.17 -3.19
CA LEU A 97 -12.71 -0.01 -2.74
C LEU A 97 -13.59 0.88 -1.85
N LEU A 98 -13.17 1.09 -0.61
CA LEU A 98 -13.88 1.93 0.35
C LEU A 98 -13.47 3.39 0.18
N THR A 99 -14.47 4.27 0.06
CA THR A 99 -14.27 5.73 -0.04
C THR A 99 -14.28 6.43 1.31
N GLN A 100 -14.92 5.83 2.31
CA GLN A 100 -14.87 6.30 3.70
C GLN A 100 -13.75 5.59 4.42
N ASP A 101 -12.86 6.35 5.00
CA ASP A 101 -11.60 5.92 5.60
C ASP A 101 -11.57 6.08 7.12
N ASP A 102 -12.72 6.32 7.73
CA ASP A 102 -12.93 6.45 9.16
C ASP A 102 -13.50 5.16 9.80
N VAL A 103 -13.63 5.19 11.12
CA VAL A 103 -14.22 4.09 11.91
C VAL A 103 -15.63 3.77 11.45
N SER A 104 -16.43 4.78 11.07
CA SER A 104 -17.83 4.56 10.68
C SER A 104 -17.94 3.82 9.33
N GLY A 105 -17.02 4.11 8.40
CA GLY A 105 -16.89 3.39 7.15
C GLY A 105 -16.53 1.92 7.35
N LEU A 106 -15.64 1.65 8.28
CA LEU A 106 -15.23 0.32 8.68
C LEU A 106 -16.39 -0.47 9.30
N ASP A 107 -17.08 0.08 10.30
CA ASP A 107 -18.23 -0.55 10.97
C ASP A 107 -19.36 -0.90 9.98
N ARG A 108 -19.63 -0.02 9.02
CA ARG A 108 -20.65 -0.26 8.00
C ARG A 108 -20.37 -1.51 7.16
N VAL A 109 -19.12 -1.73 6.82
CA VAL A 109 -18.70 -2.83 5.93
C VAL A 109 -18.59 -4.14 6.71
N THR A 110 -18.03 -4.10 7.91
CA THR A 110 -17.87 -5.27 8.78
C THR A 110 -19.21 -5.74 9.37
N GLY A 111 -20.02 -4.81 9.86
CA GLY A 111 -21.34 -5.13 10.42
C GLY A 111 -22.37 -5.62 9.39
N GLY A 112 -22.24 -5.20 8.13
CA GLY A 112 -23.17 -5.53 7.05
C GLY A 112 -22.91 -6.89 6.36
N SER A 113 -21.91 -7.64 6.77
CA SER A 113 -21.49 -8.89 6.07
C SER A 113 -21.33 -8.69 4.55
N MET A 114 -20.84 -7.54 4.14
CA MET A 114 -20.68 -7.17 2.74
C MET A 114 -19.42 -7.76 2.12
N VAL A 115 -18.45 -8.12 2.97
CA VAL A 115 -17.12 -8.58 2.56
C VAL A 115 -16.68 -9.76 3.44
N ASP A 116 -15.80 -10.58 2.89
CA ASP A 116 -15.24 -11.73 3.59
C ASP A 116 -13.97 -11.36 4.36
N ALA A 117 -13.24 -10.34 3.90
CA ALA A 117 -11.98 -9.91 4.47
C ALA A 117 -11.71 -8.42 4.21
N LEU A 118 -10.73 -7.85 4.92
CA LEU A 118 -10.29 -6.46 4.76
C LEU A 118 -8.79 -6.36 4.53
N VAL A 119 -8.42 -5.40 3.68
CA VAL A 119 -7.06 -4.87 3.56
C VAL A 119 -7.14 -3.37 3.82
N MET A 120 -6.32 -2.86 4.73
CA MET A 120 -6.32 -1.45 5.10
C MET A 120 -4.95 -0.82 4.81
N MET A 121 -4.94 0.37 4.24
CA MET A 121 -3.74 1.14 3.91
C MET A 121 -3.70 2.49 4.61
N ASP A 122 -2.58 3.21 4.42
CA ASP A 122 -2.31 4.53 4.99
C ASP A 122 -2.49 4.52 6.51
N ILE A 123 -1.75 3.61 7.15
CA ILE A 123 -1.82 3.33 8.58
C ILE A 123 -1.02 4.38 9.35
N GLU A 124 -1.64 4.97 10.37
CA GLU A 124 -1.02 5.88 11.31
C GLU A 124 -0.31 5.10 12.44
N ALA A 125 0.65 5.73 13.11
CA ALA A 125 1.37 5.08 14.21
C ALA A 125 0.43 4.69 15.38
N ASP A 126 -0.53 5.56 15.68
CA ASP A 126 -1.63 5.33 16.62
C ASP A 126 -2.95 5.48 15.85
N ASP A 127 -3.34 4.42 15.14
CA ASP A 127 -4.46 4.47 14.19
C ASP A 127 -5.78 4.05 14.86
N PRO A 128 -6.76 4.94 15.00
CA PRO A 128 -8.03 4.64 15.66
C PRO A 128 -8.86 3.55 14.95
N ARG A 129 -8.54 3.22 13.69
CA ARG A 129 -9.22 2.16 12.95
C ARG A 129 -8.73 0.76 13.35
N VAL A 130 -7.49 0.65 13.88
CA VAL A 130 -6.86 -0.64 14.20
C VAL A 130 -7.63 -1.42 15.26
N PRO A 131 -8.01 -0.86 16.43
CA PRO A 131 -8.79 -1.58 17.42
C PRO A 131 -10.15 -2.05 16.89
N VAL A 132 -10.81 -1.25 16.05
CA VAL A 132 -12.10 -1.61 15.45
C VAL A 132 -11.95 -2.75 14.44
N ALA A 133 -10.89 -2.71 13.63
CA ALA A 133 -10.58 -3.79 12.69
C ALA A 133 -10.20 -5.10 13.42
N ALA A 134 -9.49 -5.01 14.55
CA ALA A 134 -9.13 -6.15 15.37
C ALA A 134 -10.37 -6.81 16.04
N ALA A 135 -11.38 -6.02 16.38
CA ALA A 135 -12.65 -6.53 16.94
C ALA A 135 -13.60 -7.10 15.86
N ALA A 136 -13.33 -6.87 14.57
CA ALA A 136 -14.17 -7.37 13.49
C ALA A 136 -14.05 -8.89 13.33
N LYS A 137 -15.11 -9.52 12.81
CA LYS A 137 -15.10 -10.96 12.51
C LYS A 137 -14.29 -11.30 11.25
N GLN A 138 -14.20 -10.35 10.33
CA GLN A 138 -13.49 -10.52 9.09
C GLN A 138 -11.97 -10.46 9.34
N PRO A 139 -11.19 -11.42 8.82
CA PRO A 139 -9.75 -11.30 8.86
C PRO A 139 -9.31 -10.01 8.18
N THR A 140 -8.41 -9.30 8.85
CA THR A 140 -7.89 -8.01 8.39
C THR A 140 -6.37 -8.07 8.29
N VAL A 141 -5.84 -7.48 7.22
CA VAL A 141 -4.40 -7.27 7.01
C VAL A 141 -4.14 -5.78 6.80
N LEU A 142 -3.13 -5.26 7.49
CA LEU A 142 -2.67 -3.88 7.35
C LEU A 142 -1.52 -3.81 6.33
N ILE A 143 -1.63 -2.95 5.33
CA ILE A 143 -0.48 -2.48 4.56
C ILE A 143 0.04 -1.25 5.31
N GLY A 144 1.06 -1.48 6.13
CA GLY A 144 1.59 -0.57 7.12
C GLY A 144 1.83 -1.27 8.46
N LEU A 145 2.65 -0.67 9.31
CA LEU A 145 2.96 -1.20 10.64
C LEU A 145 2.74 -0.11 11.69
N PRO A 146 1.60 -0.12 12.41
CA PRO A 146 1.36 0.79 13.55
C PRO A 146 2.28 0.45 14.73
N GLN A 147 2.26 1.28 15.78
CA GLN A 147 2.98 1.00 17.02
C GLN A 147 2.46 -0.27 17.71
N ASP A 148 1.14 -0.43 17.74
CA ASP A 148 0.47 -1.65 18.20
C ASP A 148 -0.49 -2.14 17.11
N PRO A 149 -0.26 -3.30 16.52
CA PRO A 149 -1.16 -3.89 15.53
C PRO A 149 -2.38 -4.59 16.13
N GLU A 150 -2.57 -4.61 17.45
CA GLU A 150 -3.71 -5.23 18.14
C GLU A 150 -3.98 -6.69 17.69
N GLY A 151 -2.93 -7.44 17.39
CA GLY A 151 -3.03 -8.80 16.88
C GLY A 151 -3.45 -8.93 15.42
N LEU A 152 -3.49 -7.85 14.64
CA LEU A 152 -3.67 -7.89 13.19
C LEU A 152 -2.36 -8.28 12.48
N SER A 153 -2.48 -8.87 11.31
CA SER A 153 -1.34 -9.12 10.44
C SER A 153 -0.96 -7.85 9.68
N CYS A 154 0.36 -7.64 9.52
CA CYS A 154 0.90 -6.47 8.85
C CYS A 154 1.86 -6.87 7.72
N VAL A 155 1.82 -6.15 6.62
CA VAL A 155 2.83 -6.22 5.55
C VAL A 155 3.24 -4.81 5.16
N ASP A 156 4.55 -4.59 4.98
CA ASP A 156 5.06 -3.28 4.57
C ASP A 156 6.49 -3.39 4.04
N LEU A 157 7.01 -2.34 3.41
CA LEU A 157 8.45 -2.17 3.27
C LEU A 157 9.07 -1.96 4.67
N ASP A 158 10.24 -2.51 4.92
CA ASP A 158 11.00 -2.13 6.11
C ASP A 158 11.56 -0.72 5.95
N PHE A 159 10.72 0.28 6.24
CA PHE A 159 11.09 1.69 6.12
C PHE A 159 12.20 2.11 7.10
N ASP A 160 12.32 1.47 8.26
CA ASP A 160 13.45 1.74 9.17
C ASP A 160 14.76 1.29 8.50
N ALA A 161 14.80 0.07 7.99
CA ALA A 161 15.96 -0.43 7.26
C ALA A 161 16.22 0.38 5.97
N ALA A 162 15.17 0.86 5.28
CA ALA A 162 15.30 1.73 4.10
C ALA A 162 15.97 3.05 4.45
N GLY A 163 15.55 3.69 5.53
CA GLY A 163 16.19 4.92 6.03
C GLY A 163 17.66 4.71 6.37
N ARG A 164 17.99 3.61 7.07
CA ARG A 164 19.38 3.25 7.37
C ARG A 164 20.18 3.00 6.09
N LEU A 165 19.60 2.31 5.12
CA LEU A 165 20.26 1.99 3.85
C LEU A 165 20.57 3.25 3.04
N ALA A 166 19.64 4.21 2.98
CA ALA A 166 19.84 5.48 2.28
C ALA A 166 21.03 6.29 2.86
N VAL A 167 21.08 6.43 4.19
CA VAL A 167 22.19 7.14 4.86
C VAL A 167 23.52 6.40 4.64
N ARG A 168 23.54 5.08 4.81
CA ARG A 168 24.77 4.29 4.59
C ARG A 168 25.31 4.44 3.17
N HIS A 169 24.43 4.47 2.18
CA HIS A 169 24.84 4.66 0.79
C HIS A 169 25.52 6.03 0.61
N LEU A 170 24.90 7.11 1.06
CA LEU A 170 25.46 8.45 0.95
C LEU A 170 26.76 8.60 1.76
N VAL A 171 26.83 8.04 2.97
CA VAL A 171 28.05 8.05 3.78
C VAL A 171 29.20 7.27 3.12
N LYS A 172 28.90 6.10 2.49
CA LYS A 172 29.88 5.34 1.73
C LYS A 172 30.42 6.14 0.54
N ALA A 173 29.57 6.96 -0.09
CA ALA A 173 29.94 7.89 -1.14
C ALA A 173 30.67 9.16 -0.61
N GLY A 174 30.89 9.31 0.69
CA GLY A 174 31.65 10.42 1.30
C GLY A 174 30.84 11.61 1.77
N HIS A 175 29.49 11.55 1.70
CA HIS A 175 28.65 12.65 2.17
C HIS A 175 28.56 12.67 3.71
N THR A 176 28.77 13.85 4.32
CA THR A 176 28.68 14.10 5.77
C THR A 176 27.45 14.92 6.14
N ASP A 177 27.01 15.77 5.23
CA ASP A 177 25.87 16.66 5.39
C ASP A 177 24.77 16.25 4.44
N ILE A 178 23.77 15.58 5.01
CA ILE A 178 22.70 14.91 4.30
C ILE A 178 21.38 15.59 4.62
N ALA A 179 20.46 15.63 3.67
CA ALA A 179 19.11 16.07 3.90
C ALA A 179 18.07 15.01 3.52
N LEU A 180 16.93 15.05 4.19
CA LEU A 180 15.70 14.39 3.79
C LEU A 180 14.71 15.45 3.31
N ILE A 181 14.34 15.42 2.04
CA ILE A 181 13.11 16.05 1.54
C ILE A 181 12.02 14.99 1.71
N GLY A 182 11.24 15.15 2.78
CA GLY A 182 10.34 14.12 3.29
C GLY A 182 8.92 14.27 2.81
N SER A 183 8.07 13.54 3.49
CA SER A 183 6.63 13.54 3.25
C SER A 183 6.00 14.92 3.45
N PRO A 184 4.82 15.17 2.83
CA PRO A 184 4.07 16.40 3.05
C PRO A 184 3.75 16.65 4.53
N PRO A 185 3.60 17.92 4.94
CA PRO A 185 3.27 18.29 6.33
C PRO A 185 2.04 17.56 6.87
N GLU A 186 1.05 17.29 6.02
CA GLU A 186 -0.18 16.57 6.39
C GLU A 186 0.10 15.13 6.79
N VAL A 187 0.96 14.43 6.05
CA VAL A 187 1.38 13.05 6.34
C VAL A 187 2.12 12.99 7.68
N LEU A 188 3.01 13.96 7.92
CA LEU A 188 3.76 14.05 9.18
C LEU A 188 2.86 14.38 10.37
N ARG A 189 1.88 15.28 10.19
CA ARG A 189 0.93 15.68 11.24
C ARG A 189 0.02 14.53 11.67
N ARG A 190 -0.31 13.63 10.75
CA ARG A 190 -1.07 12.40 11.03
C ARG A 190 -0.24 11.29 11.65
N HIS A 191 1.06 11.50 11.82
CA HIS A 191 1.96 10.46 12.32
C HIS A 191 1.87 9.15 11.52
N THR A 192 1.88 9.26 10.17
CA THR A 192 1.78 8.08 9.31
C THR A 192 2.97 7.15 9.55
N ALA A 193 2.70 5.89 9.82
CA ALA A 193 3.66 4.92 10.34
C ALA A 193 4.90 4.73 9.45
N PHE A 194 4.74 4.71 8.12
CA PHE A 194 5.87 4.56 7.20
C PHE A 194 6.83 5.76 7.27
N ALA A 195 6.32 7.00 7.38
CA ALA A 195 7.14 8.21 7.44
C ALA A 195 7.93 8.27 8.75
N GLU A 196 7.31 7.92 9.88
CA GLU A 196 7.99 7.87 11.18
C GLU A 196 9.08 6.79 11.22
N ARG A 197 8.82 5.62 10.66
CA ARG A 197 9.78 4.51 10.60
C ARG A 197 10.98 4.86 9.72
N LEU A 198 10.77 5.46 8.54
CA LEU A 198 11.87 5.93 7.70
C LEU A 198 12.71 6.96 8.43
N MET A 199 12.07 7.96 9.03
CA MET A 199 12.77 9.04 9.75
C MET A 199 13.56 8.51 10.94
N ARG A 200 13.05 7.52 11.68
CA ARG A 200 13.77 6.84 12.76
C ARG A 200 15.02 6.16 12.22
N GLY A 201 14.90 5.36 11.16
CA GLY A 201 16.04 4.68 10.54
C GLY A 201 17.12 5.64 10.05
N LEU A 202 16.72 6.75 9.41
CA LEU A 202 17.62 7.82 8.98
C LEU A 202 18.41 8.41 10.18
N ARG A 203 17.71 8.84 11.23
CA ARG A 203 18.31 9.47 12.40
C ARG A 203 19.25 8.53 13.14
N ASP A 204 18.85 7.29 13.33
CA ASP A 204 19.67 6.28 14.01
C ASP A 204 20.97 6.00 13.22
N GLN A 205 20.87 5.84 11.90
CA GLN A 205 22.04 5.60 11.07
C GLN A 205 22.96 6.82 11.02
N ALA A 206 22.39 8.03 10.91
CA ALA A 206 23.16 9.27 10.95
C ALA A 206 23.99 9.37 12.24
N LYS A 207 23.36 9.08 13.39
CA LYS A 207 24.06 9.04 14.68
C LYS A 207 25.19 8.02 14.71
N ILE A 208 24.95 6.80 14.17
CA ILE A 208 25.98 5.74 14.09
C ILE A 208 27.16 6.17 13.22
N SER A 209 26.86 6.83 12.09
CA SER A 209 27.86 7.24 11.11
C SER A 209 28.54 8.58 11.44
N GLY A 210 28.10 9.30 12.48
CA GLY A 210 28.64 10.60 12.86
C GLY A 210 28.34 11.72 11.84
N VAL A 211 27.23 11.60 11.09
CA VAL A 211 26.82 12.58 10.08
C VAL A 211 25.56 13.33 10.51
N THR A 212 25.30 14.48 9.89
CA THR A 212 24.07 15.26 10.13
C THR A 212 23.01 14.91 9.09
N VAL A 213 21.74 14.90 9.52
CA VAL A 213 20.60 14.80 8.60
C VAL A 213 19.60 15.91 8.89
N LYS A 214 19.51 16.87 7.98
CA LYS A 214 18.49 17.92 7.98
C LYS A 214 17.20 17.35 7.41
N VAL A 215 16.05 17.68 7.98
CA VAL A 215 14.73 17.21 7.51
C VAL A 215 13.87 18.38 7.10
N GLU A 216 13.42 18.40 5.86
CA GLU A 216 12.47 19.35 5.34
C GLU A 216 11.19 18.64 4.88
N ALA A 217 10.04 19.10 5.38
CA ALA A 217 8.74 18.64 4.86
C ALA A 217 8.48 19.29 3.50
N CYS A 218 7.84 18.55 2.60
CA CYS A 218 7.65 19.05 1.23
C CYS A 218 6.26 18.67 0.72
N ASP A 219 5.47 19.67 0.32
CA ASP A 219 4.24 19.39 -0.43
C ASP A 219 4.58 18.88 -1.84
N SER A 220 3.76 17.96 -2.34
CA SER A 220 3.94 17.32 -3.66
C SER A 220 3.54 18.27 -4.82
N THR A 221 3.99 19.53 -4.75
CA THR A 221 3.70 20.58 -5.73
C THR A 221 4.98 21.27 -6.18
N PRO A 222 5.01 21.92 -7.35
CA PRO A 222 6.17 22.71 -7.79
C PRO A 222 6.58 23.77 -6.76
N THR A 223 5.60 24.48 -6.18
CA THR A 223 5.85 25.50 -5.16
C THR A 223 6.43 24.90 -3.88
N GLY A 224 5.82 23.84 -3.35
CA GLY A 224 6.31 23.18 -2.14
C GLY A 224 7.72 22.61 -2.30
N ALA A 225 8.02 22.02 -3.46
CA ALA A 225 9.36 21.55 -3.78
C ALA A 225 10.39 22.70 -3.85
N SER A 226 10.00 23.83 -4.48
CA SER A 226 10.87 25.01 -4.54
C SER A 226 11.15 25.58 -3.16
N GLU A 227 10.14 25.74 -2.32
CA GLU A 227 10.27 26.21 -0.94
C GLU A 227 11.16 25.28 -0.10
N ALA A 228 10.95 23.96 -0.20
CA ALA A 228 11.74 22.98 0.55
C ALA A 228 13.22 23.02 0.12
N VAL A 229 13.51 23.02 -1.18
CA VAL A 229 14.89 23.09 -1.69
C VAL A 229 15.55 24.42 -1.30
N ASP A 230 14.85 25.55 -1.48
CA ASP A 230 15.40 26.87 -1.14
C ASP A 230 15.68 27.00 0.36
N THR A 231 14.78 26.52 1.19
CA THR A 231 14.97 26.48 2.65
C THR A 231 16.16 25.61 3.02
N LEU A 232 16.27 24.42 2.41
CA LEU A 232 17.39 23.52 2.65
C LEU A 232 18.72 24.19 2.30
N LEU A 233 18.86 24.72 1.09
CA LEU A 233 20.12 25.35 0.63
C LEU A 233 20.47 26.60 1.41
N ALA A 234 19.47 27.33 1.95
CA ALA A 234 19.71 28.49 2.80
C ALA A 234 20.11 28.15 4.24
N THR A 235 19.59 27.04 4.79
CA THR A 235 19.78 26.67 6.20
C THR A 235 20.86 25.58 6.41
N ALA A 236 21.24 24.86 5.37
CA ALA A 236 22.27 23.84 5.34
C ALA A 236 23.00 23.85 3.98
N PRO A 237 23.73 24.93 3.65
CA PRO A 237 24.38 25.09 2.34
C PRO A 237 25.47 24.04 2.08
N GLU A 238 26.00 23.39 3.12
CA GLU A 238 26.98 22.30 3.03
C GLU A 238 26.38 20.96 2.61
N THR A 239 25.04 20.87 2.45
CA THR A 239 24.38 19.63 2.06
C THR A 239 24.79 19.24 0.65
N THR A 240 25.34 18.02 0.53
CA THR A 240 25.74 17.42 -0.76
C THR A 240 25.01 16.12 -1.07
N GLY A 241 24.33 15.53 -0.09
CA GLY A 241 23.52 14.31 -0.25
C GLY A 241 22.05 14.56 0.12
N ILE A 242 21.13 14.26 -0.78
CA ILE A 242 19.69 14.41 -0.53
C ILE A 242 19.00 13.05 -0.65
N ILE A 243 18.16 12.74 0.32
CA ILE A 243 17.20 11.64 0.27
C ILE A 243 15.84 12.24 -0.03
N VAL A 244 15.11 11.72 -1.02
CA VAL A 244 13.75 12.15 -1.34
C VAL A 244 12.78 11.01 -1.06
N HIS A 245 11.87 11.23 -0.11
CA HIS A 245 10.77 10.32 0.19
C HIS A 245 9.44 11.05 0.01
N ASN A 246 9.18 11.43 -1.21
CA ASN A 246 7.97 12.09 -1.68
C ASN A 246 7.95 11.97 -3.20
N GLU A 247 7.32 10.95 -3.72
CA GLU A 247 7.35 10.60 -5.14
C GLU A 247 6.75 11.71 -6.00
N GLY A 248 5.70 12.39 -5.47
CA GLY A 248 5.05 13.51 -6.16
C GLY A 248 5.92 14.77 -6.23
N ALA A 249 6.79 14.99 -5.25
CA ALA A 249 7.70 16.12 -5.22
C ALA A 249 8.99 15.86 -6.03
N LEU A 250 9.40 14.59 -6.19
CA LEU A 250 10.70 14.23 -6.78
C LEU A 250 11.02 14.97 -8.08
N PRO A 251 10.17 15.01 -9.12
CA PRO A 251 10.49 15.73 -10.37
C PRO A 251 10.66 17.23 -10.15
N HIS A 252 9.91 17.81 -9.23
CA HIS A 252 9.97 19.24 -8.91
C HIS A 252 11.21 19.59 -8.09
N VAL A 253 11.62 18.73 -7.17
CA VAL A 253 12.87 18.84 -6.42
C VAL A 253 14.06 18.85 -7.38
N LEU A 254 14.11 17.88 -8.31
CA LEU A 254 15.17 17.79 -9.31
C LEU A 254 15.22 19.03 -10.22
N ALA A 255 14.06 19.53 -10.64
CA ALA A 255 13.97 20.74 -11.43
C ALA A 255 14.50 21.97 -10.64
N ARG A 256 14.12 22.09 -9.37
CA ARG A 256 14.57 23.23 -8.52
C ARG A 256 16.06 23.18 -8.25
N LEU A 257 16.63 21.99 -7.97
CA LEU A 257 18.08 21.84 -7.83
C LEU A 257 18.83 22.28 -9.10
N ALA A 258 18.34 21.88 -10.27
CA ALA A 258 18.92 22.32 -11.55
C ALA A 258 18.81 23.84 -11.77
N GLU A 259 17.70 24.48 -11.41
CA GLU A 259 17.53 25.95 -11.44
C GLU A 259 18.51 26.66 -10.50
N ARG A 260 18.89 26.01 -9.41
CA ARG A 260 19.90 26.52 -8.46
C ARG A 260 21.34 26.22 -8.91
N GLY A 261 21.52 25.61 -10.09
CA GLY A 261 22.82 25.30 -10.66
C GLY A 261 23.43 23.97 -10.22
N ALA A 262 22.74 23.19 -9.38
CA ALA A 262 23.22 21.88 -8.93
C ALA A 262 23.10 20.85 -10.05
N VAL A 263 24.16 20.11 -10.32
CA VAL A 263 24.20 18.97 -11.24
C VAL A 263 24.06 17.68 -10.44
N VAL A 264 22.85 17.12 -10.41
CA VAL A 264 22.57 15.87 -9.71
C VAL A 264 23.40 14.74 -10.30
N GLY A 265 24.03 13.94 -9.44
CA GLY A 265 24.99 12.91 -9.85
C GLY A 265 26.42 13.41 -10.03
N THR A 266 26.67 14.71 -9.81
CA THR A 266 28.01 15.33 -9.88
C THR A 266 28.24 16.20 -8.65
N ASP A 267 27.50 17.32 -8.52
CA ASP A 267 27.66 18.27 -7.41
C ASP A 267 26.86 17.82 -6.18
N MET A 268 25.79 17.08 -6.44
CA MET A 268 24.85 16.64 -5.41
C MET A 268 24.37 15.22 -5.72
N SER A 269 24.42 14.35 -4.72
CA SER A 269 23.84 13.02 -4.78
C SER A 269 22.38 13.04 -4.32
N VAL A 270 21.51 12.40 -5.11
CA VAL A 270 20.09 12.24 -4.74
C VAL A 270 19.71 10.77 -4.74
N VAL A 271 19.18 10.30 -3.61
CA VAL A 271 18.63 8.95 -3.42
C VAL A 271 17.13 9.06 -3.24
N ALA A 272 16.34 8.38 -4.07
CA ALA A 272 14.89 8.36 -3.93
C ALA A 272 14.40 7.11 -3.19
N VAL A 273 13.35 7.23 -2.38
CA VAL A 273 12.58 6.09 -1.85
C VAL A 273 11.25 6.11 -2.57
N CYS A 274 11.12 5.30 -3.62
CA CYS A 274 9.97 5.31 -4.52
C CYS A 274 9.90 4.01 -5.35
N PRO A 275 8.77 3.72 -6.01
CA PRO A 275 8.71 2.64 -7.00
C PRO A 275 9.73 2.80 -8.12
N THR A 276 10.23 1.67 -8.65
CA THR A 276 11.28 1.65 -9.68
C THR A 276 10.88 2.40 -10.95
N ASP A 277 9.63 2.35 -11.39
CA ASP A 277 9.12 3.08 -12.55
C ASP A 277 9.19 4.61 -12.35
N VAL A 278 8.91 5.09 -11.14
CA VAL A 278 9.06 6.50 -10.78
C VAL A 278 10.54 6.91 -10.84
N ALA A 279 11.45 6.08 -10.32
CA ALA A 279 12.89 6.36 -10.37
C ALA A 279 13.43 6.41 -11.82
N LEU A 280 12.94 5.55 -12.69
CA LEU A 280 13.35 5.47 -14.09
C LEU A 280 12.71 6.53 -14.99
N SER A 281 11.56 7.09 -14.59
CA SER A 281 10.85 8.12 -15.37
C SER A 281 11.46 9.51 -15.25
N GLN A 282 12.43 9.71 -14.36
CA GLN A 282 13.10 10.99 -14.21
C GLN A 282 14.06 11.28 -15.37
N ARG A 283 14.40 12.57 -15.57
CA ARG A 283 15.33 12.99 -16.63
C ARG A 283 16.67 12.27 -16.57
N ILE A 284 17.15 11.99 -15.36
CA ILE A 284 18.28 11.10 -15.09
C ILE A 284 17.77 9.94 -14.24
N PRO A 285 18.14 8.68 -14.54
CA PRO A 285 17.76 7.54 -13.73
C PRO A 285 18.23 7.70 -12.28
N MET A 286 17.27 7.60 -11.34
CA MET A 286 17.56 7.83 -9.92
C MET A 286 18.13 6.59 -9.24
N THR A 287 19.19 6.75 -8.49
CA THR A 287 19.54 5.81 -7.41
C THR A 287 18.37 5.76 -6.45
N SER A 288 17.82 4.58 -6.23
CA SER A 288 16.58 4.44 -5.47
C SER A 288 16.56 3.22 -4.57
N ILE A 289 15.84 3.35 -3.46
CA ILE A 289 15.35 2.24 -2.67
C ILE A 289 13.95 1.96 -3.18
N ASP A 290 13.74 0.74 -3.68
CA ASP A 290 12.48 0.37 -4.30
C ASP A 290 11.34 0.25 -3.27
N LEU A 291 10.19 0.83 -3.60
CA LEU A 291 8.92 0.60 -2.93
C LEU A 291 8.11 -0.39 -3.78
N PRO A 292 8.13 -1.69 -3.47
CA PRO A 292 7.49 -2.72 -4.28
C PRO A 292 5.98 -2.77 -4.01
N ALA A 293 5.27 -1.68 -4.32
CA ALA A 293 3.88 -1.43 -3.95
C ALA A 293 2.93 -2.54 -4.45
N GLU A 294 3.10 -2.98 -5.70
CA GLU A 294 2.28 -4.06 -6.27
C GLU A 294 2.49 -5.39 -5.54
N ASP A 295 3.75 -5.73 -5.21
CA ASP A 295 4.05 -6.99 -4.52
C ASP A 295 3.57 -6.96 -3.06
N ILE A 296 3.66 -5.82 -2.38
CA ILE A 296 3.08 -5.64 -1.04
C ILE A 296 1.56 -5.87 -1.11
N GLY A 297 0.88 -5.33 -2.12
CA GLY A 297 -0.54 -5.56 -2.34
C GLY A 297 -0.88 -7.04 -2.55
N LYS A 298 -0.09 -7.78 -3.33
CA LYS A 298 -0.24 -9.22 -3.53
C LYS A 298 -0.05 -10.01 -2.23
N VAL A 299 1.01 -9.70 -1.48
CA VAL A 299 1.29 -10.34 -0.18
C VAL A 299 0.16 -10.10 0.81
N ALA A 300 -0.41 -8.89 0.85
CA ALA A 300 -1.55 -8.61 1.73
C ALA A 300 -2.75 -9.51 1.42
N VAL A 301 -3.03 -9.76 0.14
CA VAL A 301 -4.10 -10.69 -0.26
C VAL A 301 -3.75 -12.14 0.14
N ASP A 302 -2.53 -12.59 -0.09
CA ASP A 302 -2.11 -13.94 0.32
C ASP A 302 -2.29 -14.15 1.82
N MET A 303 -1.89 -13.17 2.63
CA MET A 303 -2.04 -13.22 4.08
C MET A 303 -3.51 -13.25 4.51
N VAL A 304 -4.37 -12.44 3.90
CA VAL A 304 -5.79 -12.39 4.28
C VAL A 304 -6.52 -13.66 3.81
N MET A 305 -6.18 -14.21 2.65
CA MET A 305 -6.76 -15.45 2.14
C MET A 305 -6.36 -16.66 2.98
N ALA A 306 -5.10 -16.74 3.40
CA ALA A 306 -4.65 -17.80 4.32
C ALA A 306 -5.46 -17.80 5.63
N ARG A 307 -5.80 -16.62 6.15
CA ARG A 307 -6.63 -16.47 7.37
C ARG A 307 -8.12 -16.76 7.12
N LEU A 308 -8.61 -16.62 5.90
CA LEU A 308 -9.97 -17.02 5.52
C LEU A 308 -10.12 -18.54 5.41
N GLU A 309 -9.06 -19.25 5.07
CA GLU A 309 -9.08 -20.71 4.90
C GLU A 309 -8.86 -21.47 6.23
N SER A 310 -8.08 -20.91 7.13
CA SER A 310 -7.76 -21.49 8.42
C SER A 310 -7.38 -20.43 9.45
N GLU A 311 -7.56 -20.76 10.75
CA GLU A 311 -7.06 -19.92 11.84
C GLU A 311 -5.53 -19.90 11.81
N GLN A 312 -4.95 -18.84 11.27
CA GLN A 312 -3.53 -18.57 11.29
C GLN A 312 -3.21 -17.53 12.35
N PRO A 313 -2.08 -17.64 13.06
CA PRO A 313 -1.62 -16.59 13.95
C PRO A 313 -1.37 -15.30 13.14
N SER A 314 -1.47 -14.16 13.80
CA SER A 314 -1.05 -12.89 13.21
C SER A 314 0.45 -12.89 12.94
N GLU A 315 0.86 -12.28 11.85
CA GLU A 315 2.25 -12.16 11.46
C GLU A 315 2.56 -10.76 10.92
N THR A 316 3.80 -10.33 11.08
CA THR A 316 4.32 -9.11 10.45
C THR A 316 5.35 -9.50 9.40
N ARG A 317 5.09 -9.13 8.14
CA ARG A 317 6.01 -9.32 7.01
C ARG A 317 6.57 -7.99 6.56
N LEU A 318 7.83 -7.71 6.88
CA LEU A 318 8.54 -6.54 6.38
C LEU A 318 9.41 -6.97 5.20
N LEU A 319 9.18 -6.37 4.03
CA LEU A 319 9.99 -6.59 2.85
C LEU A 319 11.31 -5.83 3.03
N ALA A 320 12.42 -6.54 2.85
CA ALA A 320 13.74 -5.93 2.96
C ALA A 320 13.94 -4.88 1.84
N PRO A 321 14.46 -3.68 2.16
CA PRO A 321 14.72 -2.66 1.16
C PRO A 321 15.87 -3.07 0.23
N VAL A 322 15.70 -2.81 -1.06
CA VAL A 322 16.72 -3.01 -2.09
C VAL A 322 17.10 -1.66 -2.67
N LEU A 323 18.37 -1.29 -2.58
CA LEU A 323 18.91 -0.09 -3.21
C LEU A 323 19.50 -0.46 -4.57
N THR A 324 19.10 0.27 -5.59
CA THR A 324 19.67 0.18 -6.95
C THR A 324 20.39 1.47 -7.27
N GLU A 325 21.72 1.39 -7.41
CA GLU A 325 22.56 2.52 -7.80
C GLU A 325 22.35 2.86 -9.26
N ARG A 326 22.23 4.17 -9.56
CA ARG A 326 22.09 4.74 -10.91
C ARG A 326 22.81 6.09 -10.97
N GLU A 327 22.49 6.91 -11.95
CA GLU A 327 23.24 8.12 -12.30
C GLU A 327 23.08 9.29 -11.30
N SER A 328 22.10 9.26 -10.40
CA SER A 328 21.81 10.38 -9.50
C SER A 328 22.64 10.43 -8.21
N SER A 329 23.50 9.45 -7.99
CA SER A 329 24.47 9.48 -6.89
C SER A 329 25.87 9.17 -7.40
N ALA A 330 26.84 9.99 -7.01
CA ALA A 330 28.23 9.86 -7.39
C ALA A 330 29.12 9.55 -6.17
N ASP A 331 30.31 9.03 -6.42
CA ASP A 331 31.35 8.88 -5.40
C ASP A 331 32.02 10.23 -5.12
N GLY A 332 31.99 10.62 -3.84
CA GLY A 332 32.72 11.76 -3.29
C GLY A 332 31.92 13.08 -3.26
N PRO A 333 32.19 13.93 -2.29
CA PRO A 333 31.57 15.24 -2.20
C PRO A 333 32.08 16.13 -3.34
N ALA A 334 31.19 16.59 -4.20
CA ALA A 334 31.43 17.83 -4.87
C ALA A 334 31.50 18.94 -3.79
N GLY A 335 32.37 19.91 -3.96
CA GLY A 335 32.47 21.01 -3.01
C GLY A 335 31.14 21.78 -2.87
N PRO A 336 31.01 22.66 -1.86
CA PRO A 336 29.81 23.45 -1.67
C PRO A 336 29.50 24.25 -2.94
N LEU A 337 28.21 24.34 -3.25
CA LEU A 337 27.72 25.20 -4.35
C LEU A 337 28.03 26.66 -4.00
N ASP A 338 28.73 27.38 -4.88
CA ASP A 338 29.02 28.82 -4.78
C ASP A 338 27.76 29.67 -4.86
#